data_471e138fd6d3f1eae38f8ee11238e743
#
_entry.id   471e138fd6d3f1eae38f8ee11238e743
#
_cell.length_a   1.000
_cell.length_b   1.000
_cell.length_c   1.000
_cell.angle_alpha   90.00
_cell.angle_beta   90.00
_cell.angle_gamma   90.00
#
_symmetry.space_group_name_H-M   'P 1'
#
loop_
_entity.id
_entity.type
_entity.pdbx_description
1 polymer ?
#
loop_
_entity_poly.entity_id
_entity_poly.type
_entity_poly.pdbx_seq_one_letter_code
_entity_poly.pdbx_strand_id
1 'polypeptide(L)'
;CMDEDLHKKVCGASNKRILQNLKFLAKTGAELCIRTPVIPNVNDTKDGIQSIRSLARSLKLNEPEFLRFNKLGAAKYDALGRVYKARELPLFEKETWDALTMHSSYKTIHKGGIEL
;
A
#
# COMPACT_ATOMS: atom_id res chain seq x y z
N CYS A 1 3.58 -4.79 -0.74
CA CYS A 1 3.17 -6.06 -0.15
C CYS A 1 4.37 -6.67 0.57
N MET A 2 4.19 -7.01 1.85
CA MET A 2 5.28 -7.51 2.68
C MET A 2 5.48 -9.02 2.55
N ASP A 3 4.44 -9.75 2.25
CA ASP A 3 4.53 -11.20 2.09
C ASP A 3 5.23 -11.54 0.77
N GLU A 4 6.35 -12.23 0.85
CA GLU A 4 7.15 -12.51 -0.34
C GLU A 4 6.42 -13.39 -1.34
N ASP A 5 5.72 -14.41 -0.87
CA ASP A 5 5.03 -15.32 -1.77
C ASP A 5 3.89 -14.62 -2.50
N LEU A 6 3.12 -13.80 -1.78
CA LEU A 6 2.06 -13.03 -2.39
C LEU A 6 2.62 -12.02 -3.40
N HIS A 7 3.74 -11.39 -3.07
CA HIS A 7 4.38 -10.42 -3.97
C HIS A 7 4.83 -11.10 -5.26
N LYS A 8 5.41 -12.29 -5.15
CA LYS A 8 5.80 -13.06 -6.34
C LYS A 8 4.59 -13.41 -7.20
N LYS A 9 3.49 -13.80 -6.56
CA LYS A 9 2.30 -14.19 -7.28
C LYS A 9 1.67 -13.02 -8.03
N VAL A 10 1.63 -11.86 -7.40
CA VAL A 10 0.95 -10.69 -7.96
C VAL A 10 1.85 -9.86 -8.88
N CYS A 11 3.11 -9.69 -8.50
CA CYS A 11 4.04 -8.83 -9.24
C CYS A 11 5.06 -9.58 -10.08
N GLY A 12 5.12 -10.89 -9.94
CA GLY A 12 6.02 -11.71 -10.75
C GLY A 12 7.45 -11.79 -10.24
N ALA A 13 7.76 -11.17 -9.11
CA ALA A 13 9.11 -11.18 -8.55
C ALA A 13 9.08 -11.07 -7.03
N SER A 14 10.18 -11.48 -6.40
CA SER A 14 10.33 -11.35 -4.95
C SER A 14 10.42 -9.88 -4.54
N ASN A 15 10.00 -9.59 -3.33
CA ASN A 15 10.12 -8.23 -2.78
C ASN A 15 11.43 -8.00 -2.03
N LYS A 16 12.34 -8.97 -2.02
CA LYS A 16 13.57 -8.87 -1.22
C LYS A 16 14.43 -7.68 -1.61
N ARG A 17 14.65 -7.49 -2.90
CA ARG A 17 15.48 -6.38 -3.35
C ARG A 17 14.84 -5.03 -3.04
N ILE A 18 13.53 -4.94 -3.20
CA ILE A 18 12.79 -3.72 -2.90
C ILE A 18 12.96 -3.36 -1.42
N LEU A 19 12.81 -4.34 -0.54
CA LEU A 19 12.96 -4.12 0.89
C LEU A 19 14.40 -3.76 1.27
N GLN A 20 15.37 -4.41 0.64
CA GLN A 20 16.77 -4.08 0.88
C GLN A 20 17.09 -2.66 0.45
N ASN A 21 16.60 -2.25 -0.72
CA ASN A 21 16.81 -0.90 -1.22
C ASN A 21 16.16 0.15 -0.32
N LEU A 22 14.97 -0.15 0.18
CA LEU A 22 14.28 0.76 1.09
C LEU A 22 15.09 0.95 2.36
N LYS A 23 15.60 -0.14 2.94
CA LYS A 23 16.42 -0.08 4.15
C LYS A 23 17.70 0.70 3.91
N PHE A 24 18.34 0.51 2.76
CA PHE A 24 19.53 1.23 2.41
C PHE A 24 19.25 2.73 2.30
N LEU A 25 18.20 3.11 1.59
CA LEU A 25 17.84 4.50 1.43
C LEU A 25 17.47 5.16 2.77
N ALA A 26 16.81 4.43 3.65
CA ALA A 26 16.47 4.95 4.97
C ALA A 26 17.72 5.30 5.77
N LYS A 27 18.79 4.51 5.60
CA LYS A 27 20.04 4.78 6.31
C LYS A 27 20.76 6.02 5.81
N THR A 28 20.49 6.47 4.60
CA THR A 28 21.14 7.66 4.05
C THR A 28 20.56 8.97 4.60
N GLY A 29 19.50 8.89 5.40
CA GLY A 29 18.84 10.08 5.90
C GLY A 29 17.88 10.71 4.91
N ALA A 30 17.62 10.06 3.78
CA ALA A 30 16.69 10.58 2.80
C ALA A 30 15.28 10.63 3.36
N GLU A 31 14.53 11.64 2.96
CA GLU A 31 13.14 11.76 3.36
C GLU A 31 12.32 10.88 2.43
N LEU A 32 11.71 9.85 3.00
CA LEU A 32 10.99 8.85 2.22
C LEU A 32 9.57 8.71 2.71
N CYS A 33 8.67 8.41 1.79
CA CYS A 33 7.29 8.06 2.12
C CYS A 33 6.92 6.79 1.36
N ILE A 34 6.44 5.79 2.09
CA ILE A 34 5.97 4.56 1.48
C ILE A 34 4.54 4.77 1.02
N ARG A 35 4.27 4.53 -0.25
CA ARG A 35 2.92 4.62 -0.80
C ARG A 35 2.52 3.25 -1.28
N THR A 36 1.42 2.73 -0.76
CA THR A 36 0.99 1.37 -1.03
C THR A 36 -0.41 1.34 -1.60
N PRO A 37 -0.58 0.91 -2.85
CA PRO A 37 -1.93 0.69 -3.36
C PRO A 37 -2.53 -0.54 -2.69
N VAL A 38 -3.75 -0.40 -2.20
CA VAL A 38 -4.46 -1.50 -1.53
C VAL A 38 -5.53 -2.01 -2.47
N ILE A 39 -5.42 -3.28 -2.83
CA ILE A 39 -6.27 -3.91 -3.83
C ILE A 39 -7.16 -4.95 -3.15
N PRO A 40 -8.49 -4.90 -3.36
CA PRO A 40 -9.40 -5.85 -2.74
C PRO A 40 -9.02 -7.28 -3.07
N ASN A 41 -9.10 -8.14 -2.07
CA ASN A 41 -8.80 -9.57 -2.19
C ASN A 41 -7.35 -9.88 -2.54
N VAL A 42 -6.46 -8.90 -2.45
CA VAL A 42 -5.04 -9.11 -2.71
C VAL A 42 -4.23 -8.76 -1.46
N ASN A 43 -4.22 -7.49 -1.06
CA ASN A 43 -3.43 -7.07 0.08
C ASN A 43 -4.23 -6.22 1.08
N ASP A 44 -5.53 -6.42 1.12
CA ASP A 44 -6.44 -5.62 1.92
C ASP A 44 -6.68 -6.21 3.31
N THR A 45 -5.65 -6.74 3.95
CA THR A 45 -5.76 -7.27 5.30
C THR A 45 -5.21 -6.28 6.32
N LYS A 46 -5.76 -6.32 7.53
CA LYS A 46 -5.25 -5.49 8.63
C LYS A 46 -3.81 -5.85 8.95
N ASP A 47 -3.47 -7.13 8.90
CA ASP A 47 -2.10 -7.56 9.16
C ASP A 47 -1.14 -7.01 8.11
N GLY A 48 -1.54 -7.01 6.85
CA GLY A 48 -0.73 -6.44 5.79
C GLY A 48 -0.49 -4.96 5.96
N ILE A 49 -1.54 -4.22 6.31
CA ILE A 49 -1.45 -2.78 6.58
C ILE A 49 -0.53 -2.53 7.77
N GLN A 50 -0.71 -3.29 8.86
CA GLN A 50 0.12 -3.12 10.04
C GLN A 50 1.58 -3.47 9.79
N SER A 51 1.85 -4.47 8.97
CA SER A 51 3.22 -4.84 8.61
C SER A 51 3.94 -3.69 7.93
N ILE A 52 3.26 -2.98 7.05
CA ILE A 52 3.85 -1.84 6.35
C ILE A 52 4.08 -0.68 7.32
N ARG A 53 3.13 -0.43 8.21
CA ARG A 53 3.31 0.59 9.25
C ARG A 53 4.48 0.27 10.17
N SER A 54 4.59 -0.99 10.56
CA SER A 54 5.69 -1.43 11.43
C SER A 54 7.04 -1.26 10.74
N LEU A 55 7.11 -1.57 9.46
CA LEU A 55 8.33 -1.37 8.69
C LEU A 55 8.71 0.11 8.65
N ALA A 56 7.76 0.98 8.33
CA ALA A 56 8.03 2.42 8.28
C ALA A 56 8.51 2.93 9.63
N ARG A 57 7.87 2.47 10.71
CA ARG A 57 8.25 2.89 12.06
C ARG A 57 9.65 2.40 12.42
N SER A 58 9.97 1.15 12.07
CA SER A 58 11.29 0.59 12.37
C SER A 58 12.40 1.32 11.62
N LEU A 59 12.10 1.87 10.46
CA LEU A 59 13.06 2.64 9.66
C LEU A 59 13.00 4.14 9.95
N LYS A 60 12.15 4.55 10.89
CA LYS A 60 11.95 5.95 11.29
C LYS A 60 11.48 6.83 10.13
N LEU A 61 10.64 6.27 9.28
CA LEU A 61 10.05 6.99 8.17
C LEU A 61 8.71 7.59 8.58
N ASN A 62 8.18 8.46 7.73
CA ASN A 62 6.86 9.02 7.93
C ASN A 62 5.79 7.94 7.86
N GLU A 63 4.60 8.27 8.32
CA GLU A 63 3.46 7.35 8.23
C GLU A 63 3.22 6.98 6.76
N PRO A 64 3.06 5.70 6.42
CA PRO A 64 2.81 5.31 5.03
C PRO A 64 1.46 5.82 4.54
N GLU A 65 1.38 6.08 3.24
CA GLU A 65 0.13 6.41 2.60
C GLU A 65 -0.45 5.16 1.95
N PHE A 66 -1.72 4.90 2.20
CA PHE A 66 -2.41 3.79 1.56
C PHE A 66 -3.34 4.33 0.50
N LEU A 67 -3.17 3.87 -0.73
CA LEU A 67 -3.92 4.36 -1.87
C LEU A 67 -5.10 3.45 -2.13
N ARG A 68 -6.29 4.06 -2.16
CA ARG A 68 -7.53 3.32 -2.35
C ARG A 68 -7.61 2.82 -3.79
N PHE A 69 -7.97 1.56 -3.95
CA PHE A 69 -8.09 0.96 -5.27
C PHE A 69 -9.11 1.70 -6.14
N ASN A 70 -8.76 1.91 -7.41
CA ASN A 70 -9.66 2.45 -8.40
C ASN A 70 -9.41 1.71 -9.72
N LYS A 71 -10.26 1.95 -10.71
CA LYS A 71 -10.15 1.28 -11.99
C LYS A 71 -9.78 2.23 -13.13
N LEU A 72 -9.07 3.30 -12.81
CA LEU A 72 -8.69 4.28 -13.81
C LEU A 72 -7.76 3.69 -14.89
N GLY A 73 -7.05 2.61 -14.56
CA GLY A 73 -6.19 1.96 -15.53
C GLY A 73 -6.90 1.13 -16.57
N ALA A 74 -8.20 0.83 -16.39
CA ALA A 74 -8.92 -0.06 -17.28
C ALA A 74 -8.93 0.45 -18.73
N ALA A 75 -9.08 1.75 -18.90
CA ALA A 75 -9.11 2.35 -20.24
C ALA A 75 -7.79 2.14 -20.99
N LYS A 76 -6.67 2.19 -20.28
CA LYS A 76 -5.37 1.96 -20.91
C LYS A 76 -5.22 0.52 -21.35
N TYR A 77 -5.71 -0.42 -20.57
CA TYR A 77 -5.66 -1.82 -20.97
C TYR A 77 -6.53 -2.07 -22.18
N ASP A 78 -7.71 -1.47 -22.23
CA ASP A 78 -8.59 -1.58 -23.38
C ASP A 78 -7.91 -1.00 -24.64
N ALA A 79 -7.28 0.15 -24.53
CA ALA A 79 -6.58 0.76 -25.64
C ALA A 79 -5.42 -0.07 -26.17
N LEU A 80 -4.78 -0.86 -25.28
CA LEU A 80 -3.68 -1.74 -25.66
C LEU A 80 -4.15 -3.14 -26.08
N GLY A 81 -5.45 -3.40 -26.04
CA GLY A 81 -5.99 -4.72 -26.35
C GLY A 81 -5.62 -5.77 -25.32
N ARG A 82 -5.35 -5.36 -24.08
CA ARG A 82 -4.96 -6.28 -23.02
C ARG A 82 -6.08 -6.45 -22.01
N VAL A 83 -6.08 -7.63 -21.36
CA VAL A 83 -7.04 -7.91 -20.33
C VAL A 83 -6.62 -7.22 -19.03
N TYR A 84 -7.53 -6.44 -18.45
CA TYR A 84 -7.30 -5.82 -17.16
C TYR A 84 -7.81 -6.78 -16.08
N LYS A 85 -6.88 -7.49 -15.45
CA LYS A 85 -7.24 -8.56 -14.52
C LYS A 85 -8.01 -8.07 -13.30
N ALA A 86 -7.86 -6.80 -12.95
CA ALA A 86 -8.57 -6.24 -11.79
C ALA A 86 -9.93 -5.67 -12.13
N ARG A 87 -10.41 -5.85 -13.36
CA ARG A 87 -11.67 -5.23 -13.80
C ARG A 87 -12.86 -5.67 -12.94
N GLU A 88 -12.87 -6.92 -12.54
CA GLU A 88 -13.99 -7.49 -11.80
C GLU A 88 -13.88 -7.30 -10.29
N LEU A 89 -12.81 -6.73 -9.78
CA LEU A 89 -12.67 -6.52 -8.36
C LEU A 89 -13.61 -5.41 -7.88
N PRO A 90 -14.16 -5.55 -6.67
CA PRO A 90 -15.04 -4.51 -6.14
C PRO A 90 -14.22 -3.29 -5.72
N LEU A 91 -14.87 -2.14 -5.68
CA LEU A 91 -14.27 -0.96 -5.07
C LEU A 91 -14.52 -0.98 -3.57
N PHE A 92 -13.67 -0.32 -2.80
CA PHE A 92 -13.87 -0.23 -1.37
C PHE A 92 -15.01 0.74 -1.04
N GLU A 93 -15.88 0.35 -0.14
CA GLU A 93 -16.84 1.27 0.44
C GLU A 93 -16.10 2.10 1.48
N LYS A 94 -16.59 3.30 1.74
CA LYS A 94 -15.91 4.23 2.65
C LYS A 94 -15.71 3.64 4.04
N GLU A 95 -16.74 3.01 4.59
CA GLU A 95 -16.64 2.44 5.92
C GLU A 95 -15.61 1.32 5.99
N THR A 96 -15.58 0.46 4.98
CA THR A 96 -14.64 -0.63 4.92
C THR A 96 -13.21 -0.09 4.81
N TRP A 97 -13.02 0.90 3.96
CA TRP A 97 -11.71 1.52 3.77
C TRP A 97 -11.23 2.18 5.05
N ASP A 98 -12.10 2.94 5.70
CA ASP A 98 -11.74 3.63 6.93
C ASP A 98 -11.38 2.64 8.04
N ALA A 99 -12.15 1.56 8.18
CA ALA A 99 -11.86 0.53 9.18
C ALA A 99 -10.53 -0.16 8.92
N LEU A 100 -10.22 -0.40 7.66
CA LEU A 100 -8.99 -1.09 7.27
C LEU A 100 -7.76 -0.23 7.53
N THR A 101 -7.82 1.04 7.22
CA THR A 101 -6.66 1.91 7.25
C THR A 101 -6.56 2.78 8.51
N MET A 102 -7.55 2.75 9.36
CA MET A 102 -7.51 3.56 10.57
C MET A 102 -6.38 3.12 11.49
N HIS A 103 -5.67 4.11 12.02
CA HIS A 103 -4.57 3.85 12.92
C HIS A 103 -5.00 4.32 14.31
N SER A 104 -4.82 3.48 15.31
CA SER A 104 -5.32 3.79 16.64
C SER A 104 -4.75 5.09 17.23
N SER A 105 -3.51 5.41 16.88
CA SER A 105 -2.91 6.65 17.36
C SER A 105 -3.19 7.84 16.47
N TYR A 106 -3.84 7.64 15.37
CA TYR A 106 -4.06 8.68 14.40
C TYR A 106 -4.83 9.83 14.98
N LYS A 107 -5.85 9.55 15.74
CA LYS A 107 -6.63 10.59 16.20
C LYS A 107 -5.97 11.52 17.12
N THR A 108 -4.85 11.19 17.62
CA THR A 108 -4.16 12.09 18.48
C THR A 108 -3.37 13.04 17.71
N ILE A 109 -3.05 12.73 16.51
CA ILE A 109 -2.27 13.57 15.85
C ILE A 109 -2.78 14.29 14.89
N HIS A 110 -3.48 13.87 14.29
CA HIS A 110 -3.67 14.43 13.15
C HIS A 110 -4.29 15.52 13.16
N LYS A 111 -4.55 15.96 13.60
CA LYS A 111 -5.03 16.91 13.46
C LYS A 111 -4.53 17.62 12.64
N GLY A 112 -4.03 17.57 12.32
CA GLY A 112 -3.42 18.11 11.67
C GLY A 112 -3.30 17.75 10.48
N GLY A 113 -3.66 17.63 9.89
CA GLY A 113 -3.45 17.44 8.68
C GLY A 113 -3.31 16.38 8.29
N ILE A 114 -3.50 15.79 8.73
CA ILE A 114 -3.24 14.77 8.28
C ILE A 114 -4.26 14.11 7.94
N GLU A 115 -5.24 14.35 8.20
CA GLU A 115 -6.18 13.70 7.86
C GLU A 115 -6.42 13.71 6.66
N LEU A 116 -5.92 13.88 5.95
CA LEU A 116 -6.08 13.82 4.71
C LEU A 116 -6.69 12.72 4.24
#